data_e7ac1258306a3b6f615cf9e38d970c9c
#
_entry.id   e7ac1258306a3b6f615cf9e38d970c9c
#
_cell.length_a   1.000
_cell.length_b   1.000
_cell.length_c   1.000
_cell.angle_alpha   90.00
_cell.angle_beta   90.00
_cell.angle_gamma   90.00
#
_symmetry.space_group_name_H-M   'P 1'
#
loop_
_entity.id
_entity.type
_entity.pdbx_description
1 polymer ?
#
loop_
_entity_poly.entity_id
_entity_poly.type
_entity_poly.pdbx_seq_one_letter_code
_entity_poly.pdbx_strand_id
1 'polypeptide(L)'
;HFWLSPGDGDVLLWAKGVAAQSGLDVTVREPDASPLQLQGPLAPKVAHKLFGDLAIELGYYHFCHTSLNGIPVVLSRTGWSGELGYEIILKDGSKGTALWDLCMEAGAEFDIQAACPSLARSMEGALLSYCSDITLNDSPFTIGMDRLLDIDKPHDYVGKAALQAIAKTGPERRLVGA
;
A
#
# COMPACT_ATOMS: atom_id res chain seq x y z
N HIS A 1 -14.02 -3.16 9.56
CA HIS A 1 -13.82 -3.41 8.13
C HIS A 1 -12.34 -3.27 7.78
N PHE A 2 -11.97 -3.79 6.63
CA PHE A 2 -10.59 -3.82 6.15
C PHE A 2 -10.51 -3.09 4.81
N TRP A 3 -9.39 -2.45 4.54
CA TRP A 3 -9.03 -1.93 3.23
C TRP A 3 -7.93 -2.81 2.66
N LEU A 4 -8.08 -3.17 1.39
CA LEU A 4 -7.07 -3.88 0.62
C LEU A 4 -6.52 -2.93 -0.42
N SER A 5 -5.21 -2.76 -0.47
CA SER A 5 -4.51 -2.01 -1.51
C SER A 5 -3.66 -3.01 -2.31
N PRO A 6 -4.24 -3.68 -3.30
CA PRO A 6 -3.51 -4.64 -4.14
C PRO A 6 -2.59 -3.91 -5.11
N GLY A 7 -1.54 -4.62 -5.53
CA GLY A 7 -0.59 -4.09 -6.51
C GLY A 7 -1.18 -3.94 -7.90
N ASP A 8 -2.02 -4.87 -8.33
CA ASP A 8 -2.67 -4.88 -9.62
C ASP A 8 -3.68 -6.05 -9.72
N GLY A 9 -4.41 -6.11 -10.85
CA GLY A 9 -5.25 -7.24 -11.25
C GLY A 9 -6.69 -7.18 -10.73
N ASP A 10 -7.43 -8.23 -11.07
CA ASP A 10 -8.86 -8.38 -10.80
C ASP A 10 -9.17 -8.80 -9.34
N VAL A 11 -8.42 -8.27 -8.37
CA VAL A 11 -8.58 -8.63 -6.96
C VAL A 11 -10.00 -8.36 -6.46
N LEU A 12 -10.67 -7.33 -6.97
CA LEU A 12 -12.05 -7.02 -6.60
C LEU A 12 -13.00 -8.17 -6.96
N LEU A 13 -12.93 -8.67 -8.20
CA LEU A 13 -13.78 -9.76 -8.67
C LEU A 13 -13.45 -11.07 -7.96
N TRP A 14 -12.16 -11.35 -7.79
CA TRP A 14 -11.68 -12.50 -7.04
C TRP A 14 -12.19 -12.49 -5.59
N ALA A 15 -12.04 -11.36 -4.89
CA ALA A 15 -12.49 -11.22 -3.50
C ALA A 15 -14.02 -11.36 -3.37
N LYS A 16 -14.79 -10.80 -4.34
CA LYS A 16 -16.24 -11.01 -4.40
C LYS A 16 -16.59 -12.48 -4.61
N GLY A 17 -15.88 -13.18 -5.49
CA GLY A 17 -16.10 -14.61 -5.74
C GLY A 17 -15.81 -15.46 -4.50
N VAL A 18 -14.68 -15.21 -3.81
CA VAL A 18 -14.33 -15.89 -2.56
C VAL A 18 -15.34 -15.58 -1.46
N ALA A 19 -15.75 -14.33 -1.29
CA ALA A 19 -16.75 -13.93 -0.31
C ALA A 19 -18.09 -14.64 -0.53
N ALA A 20 -18.55 -14.71 -1.79
CA ALA A 20 -19.80 -15.37 -2.15
C ALA A 20 -19.84 -16.88 -1.80
N GLN A 21 -18.68 -17.55 -1.77
CA GLN A 21 -18.55 -18.98 -1.46
C GLN A 21 -18.15 -19.24 -0.01
N SER A 22 -17.79 -18.22 0.75
CA SER A 22 -17.25 -18.39 2.11
C SER A 22 -18.30 -18.74 3.17
N GLY A 23 -19.56 -18.46 2.91
CA GLY A 23 -20.64 -18.53 3.92
C GLY A 23 -20.57 -17.43 4.99
N LEU A 24 -19.67 -16.46 4.84
CA LEU A 24 -19.50 -15.34 5.77
C LEU A 24 -20.34 -14.14 5.33
N ASP A 25 -20.84 -13.36 6.28
CA ASP A 25 -21.53 -12.08 6.02
C ASP A 25 -20.47 -11.00 5.71
N VAL A 26 -20.08 -10.93 4.43
CA VAL A 26 -19.04 -10.03 3.94
C VAL A 26 -19.53 -9.27 2.71
N THR A 27 -19.38 -7.95 2.74
CA THR A 27 -19.58 -7.10 1.58
C THR A 27 -18.24 -6.60 1.07
N VAL A 28 -17.94 -6.88 -0.21
CA VAL A 28 -16.72 -6.41 -0.90
C VAL A 28 -17.12 -5.34 -1.91
N ARG A 29 -16.48 -4.17 -1.81
CA ARG A 29 -16.73 -3.04 -2.72
C ARG A 29 -15.45 -2.28 -3.01
N GLU A 30 -15.41 -1.62 -4.15
CA GLU A 30 -14.43 -0.60 -4.46
C GLU A 30 -14.94 0.74 -3.89
N PRO A 31 -14.20 1.41 -3.02
CA PRO A 31 -14.57 2.72 -2.51
C PRO A 31 -14.16 3.83 -3.49
N ASP A 32 -14.79 5.00 -3.39
CA ASP A 32 -14.25 6.24 -3.99
C ASP A 32 -13.08 6.72 -3.12
N ALA A 33 -11.91 6.16 -3.39
CA ALA A 33 -10.69 6.46 -2.63
C ALA A 33 -9.52 6.62 -3.59
N SER A 34 -8.81 7.74 -3.46
CA SER A 34 -7.66 8.07 -4.32
C SER A 34 -6.44 8.38 -3.47
N PRO A 35 -5.35 7.60 -3.56
CA PRO A 35 -4.12 7.88 -2.86
C PRO A 35 -3.33 8.98 -3.56
N LEU A 36 -2.89 9.97 -2.78
CA LEU A 36 -1.87 10.94 -3.16
C LEU A 36 -0.61 10.64 -2.35
N GLN A 37 0.49 10.38 -3.03
CA GLN A 37 1.76 10.08 -2.37
C GLN A 37 2.59 11.34 -2.18
N LEU A 38 2.99 11.59 -0.93
CA LEU A 38 3.95 12.62 -0.55
C LEU A 38 5.25 11.91 -0.11
N GLN A 39 6.25 11.92 -0.96
CA GLN A 39 7.45 11.08 -0.80
C GLN A 39 8.73 11.90 -0.88
N GLY A 40 9.77 11.45 -0.19
CA GLY A 40 11.12 12.02 -0.23
C GLY A 40 11.62 12.49 1.13
N PRO A 41 12.91 12.88 1.24
CA PRO A 41 13.55 13.20 2.53
C PRO A 41 12.93 14.40 3.25
N LEU A 42 12.26 15.30 2.53
CA LEU A 42 11.55 16.46 3.10
C LEU A 42 10.05 16.22 3.29
N ALA A 43 9.51 15.07 2.88
CA ALA A 43 8.10 14.74 3.05
C ALA A 43 7.60 14.88 4.51
N PRO A 44 8.37 14.52 5.56
CA PRO A 44 7.94 14.75 6.93
C PRO A 44 7.72 16.23 7.27
N LYS A 45 8.49 17.16 6.70
CA LYS A 45 8.31 18.59 6.93
C LYS A 45 7.02 19.10 6.30
N VAL A 46 6.75 18.68 5.08
CA VAL A 46 5.50 19.02 4.38
C VAL A 46 4.31 18.41 5.12
N ALA A 47 4.40 17.13 5.50
CA ALA A 47 3.35 16.46 6.24
C ALA A 47 3.07 17.12 7.61
N HIS A 48 4.12 17.55 8.33
CA HIS A 48 3.97 18.31 9.57
C HIS A 48 3.24 19.64 9.33
N LYS A 49 3.56 20.34 8.25
CA LYS A 49 2.85 21.59 7.90
C LYS A 49 1.38 21.38 7.59
N LEU A 50 1.01 20.23 7.02
CA LEU A 50 -0.37 19.87 6.67
C LEU A 50 -1.17 19.33 7.86
N PHE A 51 -0.56 18.46 8.69
CA PHE A 51 -1.24 17.67 9.71
C PHE A 51 -0.69 17.88 11.13
N GLY A 52 0.32 18.74 11.31
CA GLY A 52 0.95 18.97 12.61
C GLY A 52 1.68 17.72 13.13
N ASP A 53 1.75 17.62 14.45
CA ASP A 53 2.44 16.54 15.15
C ASP A 53 1.85 15.16 14.83
N LEU A 54 0.57 15.09 14.45
CA LEU A 54 -0.06 13.84 14.01
C LEU A 54 0.74 13.11 12.95
N ALA A 55 1.30 13.84 11.96
CA ALA A 55 2.12 13.23 10.92
C ALA A 55 3.45 12.69 11.44
N ILE A 56 4.05 13.38 12.42
CA ILE A 56 5.36 13.02 12.96
C ILE A 56 5.25 11.82 13.92
N GLU A 57 4.19 11.77 14.70
CA GLU A 57 3.93 10.69 15.66
C GLU A 57 3.43 9.40 15.00
N LEU A 58 2.97 9.48 13.74
CA LEU A 58 2.46 8.33 13.01
C LEU A 58 3.61 7.36 12.70
N GLY A 59 3.55 6.16 13.28
CA GLY A 59 4.55 5.10 13.08
C GLY A 59 4.53 4.54 11.65
N TYR A 60 5.66 3.98 11.22
CA TYR A 60 5.77 3.31 9.92
C TYR A 60 4.77 2.14 9.81
N TYR A 61 4.08 2.03 8.69
CA TYR A 61 2.94 1.12 8.44
C TYR A 61 1.73 1.36 9.36
N HIS A 62 1.62 2.55 9.96
CA HIS A 62 0.42 2.96 10.66
C HIS A 62 -0.38 3.96 9.83
N PHE A 63 -1.65 4.06 10.13
CA PHE A 63 -2.54 5.04 9.52
C PHE A 63 -3.52 5.61 10.54
N CYS A 64 -4.08 6.77 10.21
CA CYS A 64 -5.17 7.37 10.99
C CYS A 64 -6.19 8.02 10.08
N HIS A 65 -7.42 8.09 10.57
CA HIS A 65 -8.48 8.89 9.93
C HIS A 65 -8.37 10.31 10.43
N THR A 66 -8.31 11.26 9.49
CA THR A 66 -8.19 12.69 9.81
C THR A 66 -8.87 13.54 8.73
N SER A 67 -8.68 14.84 8.77
CA SER A 67 -9.12 15.76 7.74
C SER A 67 -8.09 16.85 7.49
N LEU A 68 -8.01 17.34 6.27
CA LEU A 68 -7.22 18.49 5.87
C LEU A 68 -8.15 19.57 5.34
N ASN A 69 -8.22 20.72 6.01
CA ASN A 69 -9.17 21.82 5.68
C ASN A 69 -10.61 21.31 5.46
N GLY A 70 -11.08 20.40 6.32
CA GLY A 70 -12.41 19.81 6.20
C GLY A 70 -12.56 18.70 5.15
N ILE A 71 -11.52 18.39 4.40
CA ILE A 71 -11.50 17.27 3.45
C ILE A 71 -11.17 15.98 4.21
N PRO A 72 -12.07 14.99 4.31
CA PRO A 72 -11.82 13.76 5.03
C PRO A 72 -10.81 12.88 4.28
N VAL A 73 -9.74 12.50 4.96
CA VAL A 73 -8.67 11.65 4.42
C VAL A 73 -8.28 10.54 5.38
N VAL A 74 -7.58 9.55 4.87
CA VAL A 74 -6.74 8.65 5.68
C VAL A 74 -5.29 9.04 5.44
N LEU A 75 -4.59 9.39 6.50
CA LEU A 75 -3.15 9.60 6.46
C LEU A 75 -2.46 8.30 6.82
N SER A 76 -1.62 7.80 5.94
CA SER A 76 -0.83 6.57 6.14
C SER A 76 0.66 6.87 6.05
N ARG A 77 1.44 6.26 6.95
CA ARG A 77 2.90 6.33 6.96
C ARG A 77 3.48 5.22 6.09
N THR A 78 3.11 5.25 4.83
CA THR A 78 3.46 4.27 3.79
C THR A 78 3.87 4.99 2.51
N GLY A 79 4.35 4.23 1.53
CA GLY A 79 4.70 4.72 0.22
C GLY A 79 5.33 3.63 -0.63
N TRP A 80 5.51 3.92 -1.91
CA TRP A 80 6.09 2.99 -2.88
C TRP A 80 7.26 3.65 -3.63
N SER A 81 8.18 4.26 -2.88
CA SER A 81 9.31 5.00 -3.44
C SER A 81 10.67 4.59 -2.85
N GLY A 82 10.67 3.79 -1.78
CA GLY A 82 11.88 3.52 -1.00
C GLY A 82 12.32 4.69 -0.11
N GLU A 83 11.62 5.83 -0.21
CA GLU A 83 11.89 7.04 0.54
C GLU A 83 10.97 7.19 1.75
N LEU A 84 11.31 8.13 2.64
CA LEU A 84 10.39 8.58 3.68
C LEU A 84 9.15 9.19 3.03
N GLY A 85 7.97 8.82 3.50
CA GLY A 85 6.77 9.33 2.88
C GLY A 85 5.48 9.01 3.58
N TYR A 86 4.43 9.56 3.01
CA TYR A 86 3.05 9.40 3.43
C TYR A 86 2.17 9.15 2.22
N GLU A 87 1.08 8.45 2.45
CA GLU A 87 -0.04 8.37 1.52
C GLU A 87 -1.23 9.10 2.15
N ILE A 88 -1.77 10.06 1.42
CA ILE A 88 -2.95 10.81 1.80
C ILE A 88 -4.10 10.26 0.97
N ILE A 89 -4.89 9.37 1.55
CA ILE A 89 -5.96 8.67 0.82
C ILE A 89 -7.23 9.50 0.94
N LEU A 90 -7.59 10.13 -0.16
CA LEU A 90 -8.81 10.92 -0.30
C LEU A 90 -10.02 10.00 -0.35
N LYS A 91 -11.09 10.36 0.36
CA LYS A 91 -12.35 9.59 0.43
C LYS A 91 -13.49 10.18 -0.42
N ASP A 92 -13.24 11.27 -1.11
CA ASP A 92 -14.19 11.97 -1.97
C ASP A 92 -13.42 12.52 -3.17
N GLY A 93 -13.48 11.82 -4.30
CA GLY A 93 -12.76 12.18 -5.52
C GLY A 93 -13.05 13.59 -6.02
N SER A 94 -14.19 14.18 -5.69
CA SER A 94 -14.53 15.56 -6.05
C SER A 94 -13.60 16.61 -5.42
N LYS A 95 -12.85 16.24 -4.38
CA LYS A 95 -11.92 17.11 -3.66
C LYS A 95 -10.44 16.93 -4.08
N GLY A 96 -10.18 16.13 -5.12
CA GLY A 96 -8.82 15.80 -5.56
C GLY A 96 -7.95 17.02 -5.87
N THR A 97 -8.45 17.96 -6.67
CA THR A 97 -7.72 19.20 -7.00
C THR A 97 -7.45 20.04 -5.74
N ALA A 98 -8.43 20.20 -4.86
CA ALA A 98 -8.26 20.98 -3.65
C ALA A 98 -7.19 20.34 -2.71
N LEU A 99 -7.18 19.02 -2.59
CA LEU A 99 -6.14 18.31 -1.82
C LEU A 99 -4.75 18.47 -2.43
N TRP A 100 -4.66 18.37 -3.76
CA TRP A 100 -3.41 18.58 -4.50
C TRP A 100 -2.85 19.97 -4.25
N ASP A 101 -3.68 21.01 -4.42
CA ASP A 101 -3.28 22.40 -4.25
C ASP A 101 -2.76 22.68 -2.83
N LEU A 102 -3.45 22.14 -1.80
CA LEU A 102 -2.99 22.25 -0.41
C LEU A 102 -1.62 21.60 -0.21
N CYS A 103 -1.37 20.44 -0.80
CA CYS A 103 -0.08 19.77 -0.71
C CYS A 103 1.03 20.55 -1.43
N MET A 104 0.75 21.07 -2.63
CA MET A 104 1.71 21.86 -3.41
C MET A 104 2.02 23.19 -2.72
N GLU A 105 1.03 23.87 -2.16
CA GLU A 105 1.23 25.11 -1.39
C GLU A 105 2.07 24.85 -0.12
N ALA A 106 1.75 23.82 0.63
CA ALA A 106 2.50 23.48 1.85
C ALA A 106 3.94 23.09 1.53
N GLY A 107 4.17 22.43 0.40
CA GLY A 107 5.48 21.96 -0.02
C GLY A 107 6.33 23.01 -0.76
N ALA A 108 5.77 24.15 -1.15
CA ALA A 108 6.46 25.14 -1.98
C ALA A 108 7.81 25.62 -1.41
N GLU A 109 7.89 25.85 -0.10
CA GLU A 109 9.14 26.25 0.57
C GLU A 109 10.18 25.12 0.64
N PHE A 110 9.77 23.88 0.38
CA PHE A 110 10.61 22.68 0.38
C PHE A 110 10.92 22.17 -1.04
N ASP A 111 10.65 23.00 -2.04
CA ASP A 111 10.86 22.69 -3.48
C ASP A 111 10.13 21.39 -3.91
N ILE A 112 8.87 21.24 -3.48
CA ILE A 112 8.04 20.09 -3.87
C ILE A 112 7.85 20.08 -5.38
N GLN A 113 7.96 18.90 -5.98
CA GLN A 113 7.76 18.71 -7.41
C GLN A 113 6.67 17.67 -7.66
N ALA A 114 5.89 17.88 -8.71
CA ALA A 114 5.01 16.84 -9.21
C ALA A 114 5.86 15.69 -9.77
N ALA A 115 5.57 14.47 -9.35
CA ALA A 115 6.31 13.29 -9.75
C ALA A 115 5.35 12.13 -10.09
N CYS A 116 5.90 11.08 -10.67
CA CYS A 116 5.19 9.82 -10.87
C CYS A 116 6.03 8.67 -10.28
N PRO A 117 5.42 7.49 -10.05
CA PRO A 117 6.14 6.28 -9.69
C PRO A 117 7.27 5.99 -10.69
N SER A 118 8.41 5.56 -10.19
CA SER A 118 9.61 5.27 -11.00
C SER A 118 10.07 3.85 -10.75
N LEU A 119 10.23 3.07 -11.83
CA LEU A 119 10.76 1.71 -11.74
C LEU A 119 12.19 1.68 -11.18
N ALA A 120 13.03 2.69 -11.51
CA ALA A 120 14.37 2.78 -10.95
C ALA A 120 14.34 2.91 -9.43
N ARG A 121 13.46 3.75 -8.89
CA ARG A 121 13.30 3.91 -7.44
C ARG A 121 12.72 2.66 -6.75
N SER A 122 11.79 1.98 -7.40
CA SER A 122 11.26 0.73 -6.85
C SER A 122 12.34 -0.35 -6.79
N MET A 123 13.20 -0.44 -7.78
CA MET A 123 14.36 -1.36 -7.78
C MET A 123 15.35 -1.01 -6.67
N GLU A 124 15.74 0.26 -6.53
CA GLU A 124 16.60 0.74 -5.45
C GLU A 124 16.01 0.48 -4.06
N GLY A 125 14.70 0.65 -3.93
CA GLY A 125 13.95 0.39 -2.70
C GLY A 125 13.61 -1.09 -2.45
N ALA A 126 14.01 -2.01 -3.34
CA ALA A 126 13.63 -3.42 -3.33
C ALA A 126 12.09 -3.62 -3.24
N LEU A 127 11.34 -2.75 -3.91
CA LEU A 127 9.89 -2.80 -3.99
C LEU A 127 9.48 -3.57 -5.25
N LEU A 128 8.84 -4.70 -5.05
CA LEU A 128 8.42 -5.57 -6.15
C LEU A 128 7.14 -5.05 -6.80
N SER A 129 7.11 -5.10 -8.13
CA SER A 129 5.96 -4.72 -8.94
C SER A 129 5.34 -5.96 -9.58
N TYR A 130 4.03 -6.11 -9.44
CA TYR A 130 3.29 -7.17 -10.12
C TYR A 130 3.35 -6.96 -11.64
N CYS A 131 3.45 -8.04 -12.39
CA CYS A 131 3.70 -8.11 -13.84
C CYS A 131 5.12 -7.74 -14.30
N SER A 132 5.89 -6.95 -13.52
CA SER A 132 7.29 -6.66 -13.84
C SER A 132 8.24 -7.65 -13.18
N ASP A 133 8.13 -7.76 -11.86
CA ASP A 133 9.05 -8.56 -11.03
C ASP A 133 8.43 -9.88 -10.58
N ILE A 134 7.13 -9.89 -10.40
CA ILE A 134 6.35 -11.03 -9.91
C ILE A 134 5.09 -11.27 -10.74
N THR A 135 4.64 -12.49 -10.76
CA THR A 135 3.45 -12.95 -11.48
C THR A 135 2.60 -13.89 -10.62
N LEU A 136 1.46 -14.34 -11.15
CA LEU A 136 0.62 -15.35 -10.49
C LEU A 136 1.33 -16.72 -10.31
N ASN A 137 2.46 -16.94 -10.97
CA ASN A 137 3.26 -18.16 -10.83
C ASN A 137 4.27 -18.08 -9.67
N ASP A 138 4.35 -16.95 -8.99
CA ASP A 138 5.26 -16.74 -7.88
C ASP A 138 4.54 -16.89 -6.55
N SER A 139 5.23 -17.55 -5.61
CA SER A 139 4.77 -17.64 -4.24
C SER A 139 5.52 -16.65 -3.35
N PRO A 140 5.01 -16.30 -2.16
CA PRO A 140 5.76 -15.49 -1.21
C PRO A 140 7.15 -16.06 -0.88
N PHE A 141 7.34 -17.37 -0.92
CA PHE A 141 8.65 -18.02 -0.75
C PHE A 141 9.60 -17.78 -1.92
N THR A 142 9.06 -17.70 -3.15
CA THR A 142 9.83 -17.39 -4.35
C THR A 142 10.46 -16.00 -4.26
N ILE A 143 9.74 -15.03 -3.70
CA ILE A 143 10.12 -13.61 -3.67
C ILE A 143 10.70 -13.17 -2.31
N GLY A 144 10.97 -14.11 -1.39
CA GLY A 144 11.58 -13.79 -0.10
C GLY A 144 10.67 -13.05 0.90
N MET A 145 9.34 -13.16 0.73
CA MET A 145 8.34 -12.59 1.63
C MET A 145 7.75 -13.58 2.62
N ASP A 146 8.36 -14.76 2.76
CA ASP A 146 7.96 -15.81 3.69
C ASP A 146 7.91 -15.32 5.15
N ARG A 147 8.76 -14.38 5.54
CA ARG A 147 8.75 -13.74 6.87
C ARG A 147 7.44 -12.99 7.20
N LEU A 148 6.63 -12.66 6.20
CA LEU A 148 5.35 -11.98 6.36
C LEU A 148 4.17 -12.95 6.48
N LEU A 149 4.45 -14.26 6.37
CA LEU A 149 3.44 -15.30 6.41
C LEU A 149 3.31 -15.91 7.81
N ASP A 150 2.09 -16.02 8.28
CA ASP A 150 1.73 -16.85 9.43
C ASP A 150 1.00 -18.09 8.92
N ILE A 151 1.80 -19.06 8.44
CA ILE A 151 1.28 -20.31 7.85
C ILE A 151 0.67 -21.26 8.88
N ASP A 152 1.03 -21.11 10.14
CA ASP A 152 0.60 -21.97 11.23
C ASP A 152 -0.60 -21.43 12.01
N LYS A 153 -1.10 -20.23 11.66
CA LYS A 153 -2.27 -19.67 12.33
C LYS A 153 -3.46 -20.66 12.32
N PRO A 154 -4.26 -20.72 13.40
CA PRO A 154 -5.27 -21.78 13.57
C PRO A 154 -6.40 -21.70 12.55
N HIS A 155 -6.71 -20.49 12.08
CA HIS A 155 -7.78 -20.28 11.09
C HIS A 155 -7.40 -20.77 9.71
N ASP A 156 -8.37 -21.28 8.97
CA ASP A 156 -8.18 -21.61 7.56
C ASP A 156 -8.21 -20.33 6.70
N TYR A 157 -7.53 -20.37 5.55
CA TYR A 157 -7.49 -19.29 4.57
C TYR A 157 -7.12 -19.82 3.19
N VAL A 158 -7.46 -19.09 2.16
CA VAL A 158 -7.15 -19.45 0.76
C VAL A 158 -5.65 -19.59 0.58
N GLY A 159 -5.21 -20.75 0.08
CA GLY A 159 -3.80 -21.04 -0.18
C GLY A 159 -3.02 -21.67 0.98
N LYS A 160 -3.60 -21.82 2.19
CA LYS A 160 -2.89 -22.36 3.36
C LYS A 160 -2.19 -23.70 3.09
N ALA A 161 -2.90 -24.67 2.54
CA ALA A 161 -2.34 -25.99 2.25
C ALA A 161 -1.18 -25.93 1.25
N ALA A 162 -1.30 -25.12 0.21
CA ALA A 162 -0.25 -24.90 -0.78
C ALA A 162 1.00 -24.26 -0.17
N LEU A 163 0.83 -23.22 0.65
CA LEU A 163 1.92 -22.54 1.35
C LEU A 163 2.63 -23.49 2.33
N GLN A 164 1.87 -24.30 3.06
CA GLN A 164 2.44 -25.33 3.95
C GLN A 164 3.22 -26.40 3.20
N ALA A 165 2.79 -26.79 2.00
CA ALA A 165 3.53 -27.70 1.15
C ALA A 165 4.85 -27.09 0.68
N ILE A 166 4.84 -25.85 0.19
CA ILE A 166 6.06 -25.15 -0.25
C ILE A 166 7.02 -24.93 0.92
N ALA A 167 6.50 -24.60 2.11
CA ALA A 167 7.35 -24.44 3.30
C ALA A 167 8.14 -25.70 3.66
N LYS A 168 7.57 -26.90 3.40
CA LYS A 168 8.23 -28.18 3.66
C LYS A 168 9.27 -28.56 2.61
N THR A 169 9.02 -28.26 1.33
CA THR A 169 9.88 -28.68 0.22
C THR A 169 10.87 -27.59 -0.20
N GLY A 170 10.63 -26.35 0.18
CA GLY A 170 11.26 -25.16 -0.38
C GLY A 170 10.67 -24.75 -1.75
N PRO A 171 10.86 -23.51 -2.16
CA PRO A 171 10.47 -23.05 -3.49
C PRO A 171 11.44 -23.61 -4.56
N GLU A 172 10.91 -23.92 -5.74
CA GLU A 172 11.72 -24.40 -6.88
C GLU A 172 12.70 -23.34 -7.41
N ARG A 173 12.37 -22.07 -7.23
CA ARG A 173 13.18 -20.92 -7.66
C ARG A 173 13.08 -19.80 -6.63
N ARG A 174 14.07 -18.90 -6.64
CA ARG A 174 14.06 -17.69 -5.80
C ARG A 174 14.42 -16.47 -6.64
N LEU A 175 13.74 -15.37 -6.38
CA LEU A 175 14.12 -14.06 -6.89
C LEU A 175 15.37 -13.61 -6.12
N VAL A 176 16.40 -13.19 -6.86
CA VAL A 176 17.66 -12.65 -6.30
C VAL A 176 18.01 -11.35 -7.01
N GLY A 177 18.61 -10.41 -6.27
CA GLY A 177 19.26 -9.24 -6.86
C GLY A 177 20.62 -9.64 -7.44
N ALA A 178 20.97 -9.05 -8.59
CA ALA A 178 22.26 -9.24 -9.25
C ALA A 178 22.94 -7.87 -9.48
#